data_c80ab75e038ad1262a8561fcdfebbda0
#
_entry.id   c80ab75e038ad1262a8561fcdfebbda0
#
_cell.length_a   1.000
_cell.length_b   1.000
_cell.length_c   1.000
_cell.angle_alpha   90.00
_cell.angle_beta   90.00
_cell.angle_gamma   90.00
#
_symmetry.space_group_name_H-M   'P 1'
#
loop_
_entity.id
_entity.type
_entity.pdbx_description
1 polymer ?
#
loop_
_entity_poly.entity_id
_entity_poly.type
_entity_poly.pdbx_seq_one_letter_code
_entity_poly.pdbx_strand_id
1 'polypeptide(L)' 'SAGEVTNYQLEANVVFSIKSSNKIIKINEKKIMKNMDDKFEENNYEKSTKQSFASSITNKLISELLTN' A
#
# COMPACT_ATOMS: atom_id res chain seq x y z
N SER A 1 28.67 1.09 -1.45
CA SER A 1 29.49 2.27 -1.17
C SER A 1 28.75 3.22 -0.24
N ALA A 2 29.52 4.04 0.44
CA ALA A 2 28.96 5.02 1.36
C ALA A 2 28.02 5.96 0.61
N GLY A 3 26.85 6.22 1.16
CA GLY A 3 25.88 7.11 0.58
C GLY A 3 24.89 6.46 -0.38
N GLU A 4 25.00 5.17 -0.63
CA GLU A 4 24.00 4.49 -1.44
C GLU A 4 22.70 4.31 -0.65
N VAL A 5 21.59 4.56 -1.33
CA VAL A 5 20.27 4.30 -0.75
C VAL A 5 19.99 2.81 -0.90
N THR A 6 19.90 2.12 0.23
CA THR A 6 19.64 0.69 0.25
C THR A 6 18.18 0.36 0.52
N ASN A 7 17.41 1.35 0.97
CA ASN A 7 16.00 1.17 1.26
C ASN A 7 15.20 2.31 0.65
N TYR A 8 13.95 2.01 0.32
CA TYR A 8 13.01 3.03 -0.13
C TYR A 8 11.64 2.70 0.47
N GLN A 9 10.74 3.66 0.43
CA GLN A 9 9.40 3.47 0.96
C GLN A 9 8.40 3.37 -0.18
N LEU A 10 7.55 2.37 -0.10
CA LEU A 10 6.39 2.23 -0.97
C LEU A 10 5.17 2.64 -0.17
N GLU A 11 4.37 3.54 -0.72
CA GLU A 11 3.20 4.07 -0.02
C GLU A 11 2.01 4.13 -0.96
N ALA A 12 0.84 3.75 -0.44
CA ALA A 12 -0.43 3.89 -1.16
C ALA A 12 -1.40 4.68 -0.30
N ASN A 13 -1.97 5.73 -0.88
CA ASN A 13 -3.01 6.54 -0.24
C ASN A 13 -4.29 6.42 -1.06
N VAL A 14 -5.37 6.06 -0.39
CA VAL A 14 -6.66 5.89 -1.06
C VAL A 14 -7.72 6.66 -0.29
N VAL A 15 -8.58 7.35 -1.02
CA VAL A 15 -9.70 8.08 -0.45
C VAL A 15 -10.96 7.61 -1.14
N PHE A 16 -11.92 7.13 -0.35
CA PHE A 16 -13.23 6.74 -0.83
C PHE A 16 -14.27 7.71 -0.31
N SER A 17 -15.17 8.14 -1.20
CA SER A 17 -16.27 9.00 -0.83
C SER A 17 -17.57 8.24 -1.04
N ILE A 18 -18.36 8.13 0.00
CA ILE A 18 -19.67 7.46 -0.05
C ILE A 18 -20.74 8.54 -0.08
N LYS A 19 -21.33 8.73 -1.24
CA LYS A 19 -22.27 9.83 -1.45
C LYS A 19 -23.55 9.73 -0.63
N SER A 20 -24.05 8.52 -0.44
CA SER A 20 -25.30 8.31 0.27
C SER A 20 -25.24 8.68 1.76
N SER A 21 -24.05 8.65 2.35
CA SER A 21 -23.87 8.93 3.78
C SER A 21 -22.92 10.08 4.05
N ASN A 22 -22.41 10.74 3.00
CA ASN A 22 -21.40 11.78 3.10
C ASN A 22 -20.17 11.34 3.88
N LYS A 23 -19.86 10.05 3.83
CA LYS A 23 -18.73 9.48 4.55
C LYS A 23 -17.50 9.49 3.68
N ILE A 24 -16.37 9.88 4.25
CA ILE A 24 -15.07 9.83 3.58
C ILE A 24 -14.20 8.85 4.34
N ILE A 25 -13.66 7.88 3.63
CA ILE A 25 -12.78 6.85 4.19
C ILE A 25 -11.39 7.06 3.60
N LYS A 26 -10.40 7.28 4.46
CA LYS A 26 -9.02 7.45 4.06
C LYS A 26 -8.22 6.26 4.53
N ILE A 27 -7.50 5.62 3.62
CA ILE A 27 -6.69 4.45 3.91
C ILE A 27 -5.27 4.71 3.42
N ASN A 28 -4.30 4.46 4.29
CA ASN A 28 -2.88 4.61 3.97
C ASN A 28 -2.16 3.32 4.28
N GLU A 29 -1.37 2.84 3.31
CA GLU A 29 -0.51 1.69 3.48
C GLU A 29 0.91 2.06 3.14
N LYS A 30 1.86 1.63 3.96
CA LYS A 30 3.28 1.92 3.79
C LYS A 30 4.09 0.67 4.01
N LYS A 31 5.19 0.56 3.28
CA LYS A 31 6.16 -0.49 3.53
C LYS A 31 7.56 -0.02 3.15
N ILE A 32 8.53 -0.32 4.01
CA ILE A 32 9.94 -0.08 3.71
C ILE A 32 10.42 -1.24 2.85
N MET A 33 10.93 -0.93 1.68
CA MET A 33 11.42 -1.89 0.71
C MET A 33 12.94 -1.86 0.71
N LYS A 34 13.54 -3.00 0.47
CA LYS A 34 15.00 -3.09 0.31
C LYS A 34 15.35 -3.11 -1.17
N ASN A 35 16.41 -2.39 -1.52
CA ASN A 35 17.01 -2.57 -2.84
C ASN A 35 17.63 -3.94 -2.91
N MET A 36 17.43 -4.62 -4.03
CA MET A 36 17.99 -5.94 -4.29
C MET A 36 18.93 -5.88 -5.49
N ASP A 37 19.98 -6.68 -5.45
CA ASP A 37 20.92 -6.77 -6.56
C ASP A 37 20.26 -7.34 -7.81
N ASP A 38 19.39 -8.34 -7.60
CA ASP A 38 18.62 -8.94 -8.69
C ASP A 38 17.36 -8.12 -8.94
N LYS A 39 17.34 -7.41 -10.07
CA LYS A 39 16.21 -6.55 -10.42
C LYS A 39 14.94 -7.33 -10.70
N PHE A 40 15.07 -8.57 -11.16
CA PHE A 40 13.89 -9.42 -11.37
C PHE A 40 13.22 -9.74 -10.04
N GLU A 41 14.01 -10.12 -9.02
CA GLU A 41 13.47 -10.38 -7.68
C GLU A 41 12.91 -9.11 -7.05
N GLU A 42 13.57 -7.97 -7.24
CA GLU A 42 13.10 -6.70 -6.71
C GLU A 42 11.75 -6.34 -7.31
N ASN A 43 11.58 -6.51 -8.61
CA ASN A 43 10.30 -6.24 -9.28
C ASN A 43 9.20 -7.16 -8.79
N ASN A 44 9.50 -8.45 -8.59
CA ASN A 44 8.54 -9.40 -8.07
C ASN A 44 8.13 -9.07 -6.64
N TYR A 45 9.09 -8.68 -5.81
CA TYR A 45 8.82 -8.29 -4.43
C TYR A 45 7.92 -7.05 -4.38
N GLU A 46 8.23 -6.05 -5.22
CA GLU A 46 7.43 -4.83 -5.29
C GLU A 46 6.00 -5.13 -5.75
N LYS A 47 5.86 -5.98 -6.78
CA LYS A 47 4.55 -6.39 -7.27
C LYS A 47 3.74 -7.10 -6.19
N SER A 48 4.38 -8.02 -5.46
CA SER A 48 3.76 -8.75 -4.35
C SER A 48 3.31 -7.79 -3.25
N THR A 49 4.13 -6.80 -2.94
CA THR A 49 3.80 -5.79 -1.92
C THR A 49 2.60 -4.95 -2.36
N LYS A 50 2.53 -4.57 -3.63
CA LYS A 50 1.39 -3.82 -4.16
C LYS A 50 0.10 -4.65 -4.09
N GLN A 51 0.20 -5.96 -4.34
CA GLN A 51 -0.94 -6.86 -4.19
C GLN A 51 -1.40 -6.96 -2.74
N SER A 52 -0.45 -6.99 -1.80
CA SER A 52 -0.76 -6.98 -0.38
C SER A 52 -1.44 -5.68 0.03
N PHE A 53 -0.99 -4.55 -0.52
CA PHE A 53 -1.63 -3.26 -0.28
C PHE A 53 -3.08 -3.29 -0.75
N ALA A 54 -3.33 -3.79 -1.96
CA ALA A 54 -4.68 -3.87 -2.51
C ALA A 54 -5.59 -4.71 -1.63
N SER A 55 -5.11 -5.87 -1.16
CA SER A 55 -5.88 -6.72 -0.26
C SER A 55 -6.17 -6.03 1.07
N SER A 56 -5.17 -5.40 1.65
CA SER A 56 -5.31 -4.70 2.92
C SER A 56 -6.30 -3.54 2.80
N ILE A 57 -6.18 -2.76 1.74
CA ILE A 57 -7.07 -1.62 1.49
C ILE A 57 -8.50 -2.11 1.32
N THR A 58 -8.69 -3.18 0.54
CA THR A 58 -10.02 -3.76 0.32
C THR A 58 -10.64 -4.22 1.65
N ASN A 59 -9.85 -4.92 2.46
CA ASN A 59 -10.33 -5.42 3.76
C ASN A 59 -10.69 -4.28 4.70
N LYS A 60 -9.88 -3.23 4.74
CA LYS A 60 -10.16 -2.07 5.57
C LYS A 60 -11.41 -1.33 5.11
N LEU A 61 -11.60 -1.21 3.80
CA LEU A 61 -12.78 -0.58 3.24
C LEU A 61 -14.04 -1.36 3.61
N ILE A 62 -14.00 -2.68 3.44
CA ILE A 62 -15.14 -3.54 3.78
C ILE A 62 -15.46 -3.41 5.28
N SER A 63 -14.43 -3.42 6.13
CA SER A 63 -14.59 -3.27 7.57
C SER A 63 -15.30 -1.96 7.92
N GLU A 64 -14.88 -0.86 7.29
CA GLU A 64 -15.48 0.44 7.50
C GLU A 64 -16.94 0.49 7.03
N LEU A 65 -17.25 -0.17 5.92
CA LEU A 65 -18.61 -0.23 5.41
C LEU A 65 -19.52 -1.04 6.30
N LEU A 66 -18.98 -2.08 6.94
CA LEU A 66 -19.78 -2.95 7.81
C LEU A 66 -20.04 -2.35 9.19
N THR A 67 -19.25 -1.39 9.61
CA THR A 67 -19.39 -0.78 10.95
C THR A 67 -20.30 0.42 10.98
N ASN A 68 -20.86 0.77 9.87
CA ASN A 68 -21.79 1.91 9.80
C ASN A 68 -23.17 1.59 10.36
#